data_7b8bbfd40a0c03a5f74b4b062acd27e3
#
_entry.id   7b8bbfd40a0c03a5f74b4b062acd27e3
#
_cell.length_a   1.000
_cell.length_b   1.000
_cell.length_c   1.000
_cell.angle_alpha   90.00
_cell.angle_beta   90.00
_cell.angle_gamma   90.00
#
_symmetry.space_group_name_H-M   'P 1'
#
loop_
_entity.id
_entity.type
_entity.pdbx_description
1 polymer ?
#
loop_
_entity_poly.entity_id
_entity_poly.type
_entity_poly.pdbx_seq_one_letter_code
_entity_poly.pdbx_strand_id
1 'polypeptide(L)'
;MSMIARWHFQAKFGHKQEAIALSKEWDEQIGKQTDLDFDGTRMLSGSVGAKEAEVQVEFEIDGLDELQTFFDKIASIKMHEDWGKRMGEVIVSGSTYWEVFRIVD
;
A
#
# COMPACT_ATOMS: atom_id res chain seq x y z
N MET A 1 0.26 21.12 6.30
CA MET A 1 1.51 20.34 6.47
C MET A 1 1.30 18.96 5.85
N SER A 2 2.17 18.57 4.93
CA SER A 2 2.05 17.30 4.24
C SER A 2 2.75 16.19 4.99
N MET A 3 2.20 14.99 4.84
CA MET A 3 2.76 13.77 5.42
C MET A 3 2.86 12.71 4.33
N ILE A 4 3.70 11.71 4.57
CA ILE A 4 3.80 10.53 3.71
C ILE A 4 3.22 9.35 4.47
N ALA A 5 2.24 8.69 3.87
CA ALA A 5 1.73 7.41 4.38
C ALA A 5 2.40 6.30 3.58
N ARG A 6 2.95 5.32 4.27
CA ARG A 6 3.74 4.25 3.66
C ARG A 6 3.24 2.90 4.15
N TRP A 7 2.81 2.07 3.21
CA TRP A 7 2.36 0.71 3.52
C TRP A 7 3.47 -0.27 3.17
N HIS A 8 3.73 -1.20 4.08
CA HIS A 8 4.80 -2.19 3.95
C HIS A 8 4.24 -3.60 3.89
N PHE A 9 4.84 -4.45 3.09
CA PHE A 9 4.60 -5.89 3.17
C PHE A 9 5.84 -6.65 2.73
N GLN A 10 5.88 -7.93 3.11
CA GLN A 10 6.93 -8.84 2.68
C GLN A 10 6.31 -9.93 1.82
N ALA A 11 6.81 -10.10 0.61
CA ALA A 11 6.32 -11.15 -0.30
C ALA A 11 6.82 -12.52 0.16
N LYS A 12 6.02 -13.54 -0.04
CA LYS A 12 6.46 -14.92 0.14
C LYS A 12 7.52 -15.24 -0.91
N PHE A 13 8.43 -16.13 -0.56
CA PHE A 13 9.49 -16.57 -1.47
C PHE A 13 8.86 -17.08 -2.79
N GLY A 14 9.35 -16.55 -3.90
CA GLY A 14 8.85 -16.92 -5.23
C GLY A 14 7.59 -16.20 -5.68
N HIS A 15 6.98 -15.36 -4.83
CA HIS A 15 5.71 -14.67 -5.13
C HIS A 15 5.81 -13.16 -5.22
N LYS A 16 7.03 -12.60 -5.26
CA LYS A 16 7.22 -11.15 -5.25
C LYS A 16 6.58 -10.46 -6.47
N GLN A 17 6.77 -11.02 -7.65
CA GLN A 17 6.22 -10.42 -8.87
C GLN A 17 4.70 -10.44 -8.86
N GLU A 18 4.10 -11.51 -8.35
CA GLU A 18 2.65 -11.61 -8.17
C GLU A 18 2.14 -10.55 -7.19
N ALA A 19 2.84 -10.38 -6.07
CA ALA A 19 2.46 -9.39 -5.05
C ALA A 19 2.54 -7.97 -5.60
N ILE A 20 3.57 -7.67 -6.38
CA ILE A 20 3.72 -6.37 -7.03
C ILE A 20 2.60 -6.13 -8.03
N ALA A 21 2.27 -7.16 -8.84
CA ALA A 21 1.19 -7.06 -9.82
C ALA A 21 -0.16 -6.81 -9.14
N LEU A 22 -0.43 -7.48 -8.02
CA LEU A 22 -1.66 -7.27 -7.24
C LEU A 22 -1.71 -5.86 -6.65
N SER A 23 -0.58 -5.32 -6.22
CA SER A 23 -0.53 -3.95 -5.71
C SER A 23 -0.83 -2.92 -6.80
N LYS A 24 -0.34 -3.14 -8.01
CA LYS A 24 -0.65 -2.29 -9.16
C LYS A 24 -2.12 -2.39 -9.55
N GLU A 25 -2.67 -3.59 -9.51
CA GLU A 25 -4.10 -3.81 -9.76
C GLU A 25 -4.94 -3.04 -8.76
N TRP A 26 -4.54 -3.02 -7.48
CA TRP A 26 -5.24 -2.27 -6.45
C TRP A 26 -5.31 -0.78 -6.81
N ASP A 27 -4.19 -0.19 -7.21
CA ASP A 27 -4.15 1.22 -7.60
C ASP A 27 -5.12 1.52 -8.74
N GLU A 28 -5.18 0.64 -9.74
CA GLU A 28 -5.99 0.84 -10.93
C GLU A 28 -7.48 0.59 -10.71
N GLN A 29 -7.83 -0.42 -9.88
CA GLN A 29 -9.20 -0.88 -9.73
C GLN A 29 -9.88 -0.35 -8.47
N ILE A 30 -9.14 -0.21 -7.39
CA ILE A 30 -9.68 0.17 -6.08
C ILE A 30 -9.30 1.59 -5.71
N GLY A 31 -8.04 1.95 -5.91
CA GLY A 31 -7.53 3.28 -5.56
C GLY A 31 -8.32 4.41 -6.20
N LYS A 32 -8.78 4.20 -7.42
CA LYS A 32 -9.57 5.19 -8.15
C LYS A 32 -10.94 5.45 -7.53
N GLN A 33 -11.42 4.54 -6.70
CA GLN A 33 -12.70 4.68 -6.01
C GLN A 33 -12.57 5.47 -4.71
N THR A 34 -11.35 5.83 -4.33
CA THR A 34 -11.08 6.64 -3.15
C THR A 34 -10.90 8.11 -3.56
N ASP A 35 -10.94 9.01 -2.58
CA ASP A 35 -10.78 10.44 -2.82
C ASP A 35 -9.30 10.87 -2.86
N LEU A 36 -8.38 9.94 -2.62
CA LEU A 36 -6.96 10.25 -2.68
C LEU A 36 -6.45 10.26 -4.12
N ASP A 37 -5.50 11.15 -4.36
CA ASP A 37 -4.81 11.23 -5.65
C ASP A 37 -3.67 10.20 -5.65
N PHE A 38 -3.86 9.12 -6.39
CA PHE A 38 -2.87 8.06 -6.48
C PHE A 38 -1.84 8.26 -7.61
N ASP A 39 -1.93 9.37 -8.35
CA ASP A 39 -0.94 9.67 -9.39
C ASP A 39 0.45 9.87 -8.79
N GLY A 40 0.53 10.35 -7.55
CA GLY A 40 1.79 10.52 -6.84
C GLY A 40 2.25 9.30 -6.05
N THR A 41 1.56 8.17 -6.17
CA THR A 41 1.91 6.95 -5.45
C THR A 41 3.20 6.36 -6.01
N ARG A 42 4.12 5.98 -5.12
CA ARG A 42 5.36 5.30 -5.50
C ARG A 42 5.42 3.95 -4.85
N MET A 43 5.90 2.97 -5.61
CA MET A 43 6.15 1.62 -5.11
C MET A 43 7.65 1.41 -5.06
N LEU A 44 8.14 0.94 -3.90
CA LEU A 44 9.55 0.72 -3.64
C LEU A 44 9.80 -0.76 -3.42
N SER A 45 10.87 -1.27 -4.00
CA SER A 45 11.25 -2.68 -3.87
C SER A 45 12.59 -2.75 -3.13
N GLY A 46 12.68 -3.64 -2.13
CA GLY A 46 13.90 -3.81 -1.35
C GLY A 46 15.10 -4.17 -2.22
N SER A 47 16.25 -3.55 -1.92
CA SER A 47 17.49 -3.77 -2.64
C SER A 47 18.65 -3.77 -1.64
N VAL A 48 19.45 -2.72 -1.59
CA VAL A 48 20.59 -2.67 -0.69
C VAL A 48 20.16 -2.13 0.68
N GLY A 49 20.47 -2.86 1.75
CA GLY A 49 20.12 -2.47 3.11
C GLY A 49 18.71 -2.82 3.52
N ALA A 50 17.85 -3.19 2.59
CA ALA A 50 16.49 -3.65 2.83
C ALA A 50 16.38 -5.10 2.32
N LYS A 51 15.43 -5.84 2.86
CA LYS A 51 15.20 -7.21 2.39
C LYS A 51 14.68 -7.18 0.96
N GLU A 52 15.17 -8.07 0.12
CA GLU A 52 14.73 -8.17 -1.27
C GLU A 52 13.22 -8.42 -1.37
N ALA A 53 12.65 -9.16 -0.42
CA ALA A 53 11.22 -9.50 -0.40
C ALA A 53 10.34 -8.34 0.06
N GLU A 54 10.91 -7.25 0.58
CA GLU A 54 10.12 -6.13 1.07
C GLU A 54 9.66 -5.21 -0.05
N VAL A 55 8.38 -4.84 0.01
CA VAL A 55 7.77 -3.88 -0.92
C VAL A 55 7.06 -2.82 -0.10
N GLN A 56 7.17 -1.58 -0.52
CA GLN A 56 6.54 -0.44 0.13
C GLN A 56 5.77 0.37 -0.89
N VAL A 57 4.61 0.86 -0.49
CA VAL A 57 3.78 1.73 -1.32
C VAL A 57 3.55 3.02 -0.54
N GLU A 58 3.90 4.15 -1.10
CA GLU A 58 3.76 5.42 -0.40
C GLU A 58 2.99 6.45 -1.19
N PHE A 59 2.27 7.30 -0.47
CA PHE A 59 1.54 8.43 -1.06
C PHE A 59 1.47 9.58 -0.06
N GLU A 60 1.28 10.76 -0.59
CA GLU A 60 1.19 11.98 0.22
C GLU A 60 -0.23 12.20 0.71
N ILE A 61 -0.34 12.61 1.98
CA ILE A 61 -1.60 12.98 2.61
C ILE A 61 -1.45 14.35 3.25
N ASP A 62 -2.56 15.07 3.42
CA ASP A 62 -2.54 16.36 4.09
C ASP A 62 -2.45 16.20 5.61
N GLY A 63 -3.03 15.15 6.15
CA GLY A 63 -3.00 14.86 7.58
C GLY A 63 -3.62 13.51 7.90
N LEU A 64 -3.64 13.17 9.18
CA LEU A 64 -4.13 11.87 9.64
C LEU A 64 -5.63 11.68 9.41
N ASP A 65 -6.39 12.76 9.38
CA ASP A 65 -7.83 12.69 9.09
C ASP A 65 -8.09 12.16 7.68
N GLU A 66 -7.27 12.58 6.73
CA GLU A 66 -7.37 12.11 5.35
C GLU A 66 -7.07 10.61 5.26
N LEU A 67 -6.08 10.14 6.02
CA LEU A 67 -5.75 8.72 6.05
C LEU A 67 -6.89 7.91 6.68
N GLN A 68 -7.52 8.41 7.74
CA GLN A 68 -8.66 7.73 8.37
C GLN A 68 -9.84 7.64 7.39
N THR A 69 -10.12 8.72 6.69
CA THR A 69 -11.17 8.74 5.67
C THR A 69 -10.90 7.71 4.58
N PHE A 70 -9.64 7.60 4.18
CA PHE A 70 -9.20 6.60 3.21
C PHE A 70 -9.46 5.17 3.72
N PHE A 71 -9.07 4.86 4.96
CA PHE A 71 -9.31 3.54 5.54
C PHE A 71 -10.81 3.22 5.60
N ASP A 72 -11.62 4.17 6.00
CA ASP A 72 -13.07 3.99 6.08
C ASP A 72 -13.66 3.71 4.70
N LYS A 73 -13.16 4.41 3.69
CA LYS A 73 -13.65 4.25 2.32
C LYS A 73 -13.31 2.86 1.77
N ILE A 74 -12.07 2.42 1.90
CA ILE A 74 -11.68 1.12 1.35
C ILE A 74 -12.36 -0.05 2.05
N ALA A 75 -12.70 0.10 3.34
CA ALA A 75 -13.42 -0.92 4.07
C ALA A 75 -14.83 -1.15 3.50
N SER A 76 -15.39 -0.17 2.81
CA SER A 76 -16.72 -0.26 2.20
C SER A 76 -16.70 -0.81 0.76
N ILE A 77 -15.51 -1.03 0.19
CA ILE A 77 -15.37 -1.47 -1.20
C ILE A 77 -15.22 -2.99 -1.25
N LYS A 78 -16.21 -3.66 -1.81
CA LYS A 78 -16.22 -5.13 -1.90
C LYS A 78 -15.00 -5.67 -2.67
N MET A 79 -14.61 -4.97 -3.73
CA MET A 79 -13.45 -5.35 -4.53
C MET A 79 -12.15 -5.36 -3.71
N HIS A 80 -12.04 -4.45 -2.72
CA HIS A 80 -10.89 -4.41 -1.82
C HIS A 80 -10.83 -5.68 -0.94
N GLU A 81 -11.98 -6.12 -0.45
CA GLU A 81 -12.05 -7.34 0.36
C GLU A 81 -11.59 -8.56 -0.44
N ASP A 82 -12.09 -8.70 -1.68
CA ASP A 82 -11.71 -9.80 -2.56
C ASP A 82 -10.22 -9.75 -2.94
N TRP A 83 -9.71 -8.55 -3.20
CA TRP A 83 -8.29 -8.33 -3.46
C TRP A 83 -7.44 -8.75 -2.26
N GLY A 84 -7.88 -8.41 -1.05
CA GLY A 84 -7.16 -8.76 0.18
C GLY A 84 -6.99 -10.25 0.34
N LYS A 85 -7.99 -11.04 -0.03
CA LYS A 85 -7.89 -12.50 0.03
C LYS A 85 -6.83 -13.03 -0.92
N ARG A 86 -6.75 -12.50 -2.14
CA ARG A 86 -5.73 -12.90 -3.11
C ARG A 86 -4.34 -12.47 -2.65
N MET A 87 -4.23 -11.26 -2.13
CA MET A 87 -2.96 -10.73 -1.63
C MET A 87 -2.43 -11.57 -0.46
N GLY A 88 -3.33 -12.02 0.42
CA GLY A 88 -2.97 -12.84 1.57
C GLY A 88 -2.30 -14.17 1.19
N GLU A 89 -2.48 -14.64 -0.04
CA GLU A 89 -1.85 -15.87 -0.50
C GLU A 89 -0.40 -15.69 -0.92
N VAL A 90 0.00 -14.45 -1.24
CA VAL A 90 1.33 -14.16 -1.80
C VAL A 90 2.23 -13.34 -0.89
N ILE A 91 1.73 -12.90 0.26
CA ILE A 91 2.54 -12.15 1.24
C ILE A 91 2.68 -12.94 2.54
N VAL A 92 3.73 -12.61 3.29
CA VAL A 92 3.97 -13.23 4.60
C VAL A 92 2.95 -12.70 5.59
N SER A 93 2.26 -13.61 6.29
CA SER A 93 1.27 -13.25 7.31
C SER A 93 1.92 -12.41 8.41
N GLY A 94 1.25 -11.31 8.77
CA GLY A 94 1.75 -10.41 9.82
C GLY A 94 2.82 -9.44 9.36
N SER A 95 3.18 -9.43 8.07
CA SER A 95 4.23 -8.55 7.56
C SER A 95 3.74 -7.15 7.18
N THR A 96 2.41 -6.95 7.11
CA THR A 96 1.85 -5.66 6.70
C THR A 96 1.83 -4.66 7.85
N TYR A 97 2.22 -3.44 7.58
CA TYR A 97 2.07 -2.35 8.54
C TYR A 97 2.13 -1.01 7.82
N TRP A 98 1.61 0.02 8.49
CA TRP A 98 1.63 1.39 7.99
C TRP A 98 2.58 2.23 8.81
N GLU A 99 3.25 3.16 8.14
CA GLU A 99 4.02 4.21 8.79
C GLU A 99 3.58 5.56 8.23
N VAL A 100 3.63 6.58 9.07
CA VAL A 100 3.35 7.95 8.62
C VAL A 100 4.53 8.82 9.03
N PHE A 101 5.07 9.55 8.06
CA PHE A 101 6.18 10.48 8.27
C PHE A 101 5.72 11.89 7.96
N ARG A 102 6.21 12.86 8.74
CA ARG A 102 6.05 14.26 8.38
C ARG A 102 7.12 14.64 7.37
N ILE A 103 6.74 15.44 6.39
CA ILE A 103 7.72 15.99 5.47
C ILE A 103 8.37 17.19 6.18
N VAL A 104 9.69 17.17 6.27
CA VAL A 104 10.46 18.23 6.91
C VAL A 104 10.79 19.28 5.86
N ASP A 105 10.36 20.51 6.12
CA ASP A 105 10.61 21.65 5.21
C ASP A 105 11.97 22.30 5.43
#